data_6474954c287742a9ee37f750df7e4d7c
#
_entry.id   6474954c287742a9ee37f750df7e4d7c
#
_cell.length_a   1.000
_cell.length_b   1.000
_cell.length_c   1.000
_cell.angle_alpha   90.00
_cell.angle_beta   90.00
_cell.angle_gamma   90.00
#
_symmetry.space_group_name_H-M   'P 1'
#
loop_
_entity.id
_entity.type
_entity.pdbx_description
1 polymer ?
#
loop_
_entity_poly.entity_id
_entity_poly.type
_entity_poly.pdbx_seq_one_letter_code
_entity_poly.pdbx_strand_id
1 'polypeptide(L)' 'MSFTDSLESFEAASPWLDETHEPEITALRFIADTLDNSTPANPAPLLSQWGLLLRSLRKEAPVTPGGDDPLEKALREASQ' A
#
# COMPACT_ATOMS: atom_id res chain seq x y z
N MET A 1 -5.55 -8.63 12.60
CA MET A 1 -4.83 -7.48 12.02
C MET A 1 -5.80 -6.65 11.21
N SER A 2 -5.85 -5.36 11.46
CA SER A 2 -6.78 -4.45 10.78
C SER A 2 -6.10 -3.79 9.59
N PHE A 3 -6.91 -3.16 8.73
CA PHE A 3 -6.37 -2.38 7.63
C PHE A 3 -5.59 -1.18 8.15
N THR A 4 -6.06 -0.55 9.23
CA THR A 4 -5.36 0.55 9.86
C THR A 4 -3.99 0.11 10.36
N ASP A 5 -3.90 -1.04 11.01
CA ASP A 5 -2.63 -1.59 11.48
C ASP A 5 -1.68 -1.89 10.32
N SER A 6 -2.22 -2.44 9.23
CA SER A 6 -1.42 -2.71 8.03
C SER A 6 -0.86 -1.44 7.43
N LEU A 7 -1.66 -0.37 7.39
CA LEU A 7 -1.22 0.92 6.88
C LEU A 7 -0.13 1.52 7.76
N GLU A 8 -0.31 1.46 9.08
CA GLU A 8 0.69 1.96 10.03
C GLU A 8 2.03 1.22 9.87
N SER A 9 1.96 -0.10 9.70
CA SER A 9 3.16 -0.90 9.46
C SER A 9 3.86 -0.49 8.16
N PHE A 10 3.08 -0.24 7.11
CA PHE A 10 3.61 0.23 5.84
C PHE A 10 4.29 1.58 5.99
N GLU A 11 3.64 2.53 6.68
CA GLU A 11 4.23 3.85 6.91
C GLU A 11 5.52 3.77 7.72
N ALA A 12 5.54 2.93 8.74
CA ALA A 12 6.72 2.75 9.58
C ALA A 12 7.89 2.15 8.80
N ALA A 13 7.60 1.28 7.85
CA ALA A 13 8.60 0.63 7.01
C ALA A 13 9.01 1.49 5.81
N SER A 14 8.41 2.66 5.64
CA SER A 14 8.61 3.51 4.47
C SER A 14 9.02 4.93 4.85
N PRO A 15 10.24 5.10 5.40
CA PRO A 15 10.70 6.43 5.85
C PRO A 15 10.88 7.43 4.70
N TRP A 16 10.85 6.96 3.46
CA TRP A 16 10.94 7.80 2.28
C TRP A 16 9.64 8.55 1.98
N LEU A 17 8.55 8.23 2.66
CA LEU A 17 7.28 8.94 2.49
C LEU A 17 7.41 10.37 2.99
N ASP A 18 6.92 11.33 2.21
CA ASP A 18 7.00 12.75 2.53
C ASP A 18 5.67 13.45 2.21
N GLU A 19 5.70 14.78 2.21
CA GLU A 19 4.51 15.60 1.98
C GLU A 19 3.84 15.35 0.64
N THR A 20 4.62 14.94 -0.37
CA THR A 20 4.07 14.69 -1.71
C THR A 20 3.19 13.44 -1.74
N HIS A 21 3.33 12.57 -0.75
CA HIS A 21 2.54 11.35 -0.63
C HIS A 21 1.30 11.53 0.26
N GLU A 22 1.13 12.70 0.85
CA GLU A 22 0.04 12.99 1.79
C GLU A 22 -1.35 12.68 1.22
N PRO A 23 -1.68 13.06 -0.03
CA PRO A 23 -3.00 12.75 -0.58
C PRO A 23 -3.29 11.26 -0.63
N GLU A 24 -2.31 10.45 -1.04
CA GLU A 24 -2.45 9.00 -1.11
C GLU A 24 -2.59 8.39 0.28
N ILE A 25 -1.78 8.85 1.21
CA ILE A 25 -1.84 8.37 2.61
C ILE A 25 -3.20 8.71 3.23
N THR A 26 -3.69 9.92 3.01
CA THR A 26 -5.00 10.34 3.51
C THR A 26 -6.11 9.46 2.95
N ALA A 27 -6.06 9.17 1.65
CA ALA A 27 -7.03 8.29 1.01
C ALA A 27 -6.96 6.87 1.58
N LEU A 28 -5.76 6.35 1.79
CA LEU A 28 -5.57 5.03 2.38
C LEU A 28 -6.12 4.96 3.81
N ARG A 29 -5.91 6.00 4.60
CA ARG A 29 -6.45 6.07 5.97
C ARG A 29 -7.96 6.06 5.96
N PHE A 30 -8.58 6.79 5.05
CA PHE A 30 -10.02 6.82 4.90
C PHE A 30 -10.54 5.42 4.55
N ILE A 31 -9.93 4.77 3.59
CA ILE A 31 -10.31 3.42 3.15
C ILE A 31 -10.12 2.42 4.30
N ALA A 32 -8.98 2.48 4.99
CA ALA A 32 -8.70 1.60 6.11
C ALA A 32 -9.73 1.76 7.22
N ASP A 33 -10.04 3.00 7.58
CA ASP A 33 -11.02 3.29 8.61
C ASP A 33 -12.41 2.77 8.22
N THR A 34 -12.80 2.99 6.97
CA THR A 34 -14.08 2.52 6.47
C THR A 34 -14.17 0.99 6.50
N LEU A 35 -13.11 0.30 6.09
CA LEU A 35 -13.09 -1.15 6.08
C LEU A 35 -13.09 -1.74 7.49
N ASP A 36 -12.43 -1.06 8.44
CA ASP A 36 -12.33 -1.54 9.82
C ASP A 36 -13.58 -1.24 10.65
N ASN A 37 -14.17 -0.07 10.47
CA ASN A 37 -15.25 0.44 11.34
C ASN A 37 -16.64 0.39 10.73
N SER A 38 -16.73 0.25 9.43
CA SER A 38 -17.99 0.09 8.72
C SER A 38 -17.94 -1.21 7.97
N THR A 39 -19.07 -1.92 7.92
CA THR A 39 -19.14 -3.15 7.14
C THR A 39 -19.86 -2.83 5.83
N PRO A 40 -19.14 -2.37 4.79
CA PRO A 40 -19.79 -2.02 3.54
C PRO A 40 -20.42 -3.25 2.89
N ALA A 41 -21.58 -3.07 2.27
CA ALA A 41 -22.29 -4.16 1.60
C ALA A 41 -21.44 -4.76 0.47
N ASN A 42 -20.61 -3.94 -0.17
CA ASN A 42 -19.70 -4.40 -1.22
C ASN A 42 -18.33 -3.75 -1.02
N PRO A 43 -17.40 -4.43 -0.36
CA PRO A 43 -16.06 -3.88 -0.11
C PRO A 43 -15.13 -3.92 -1.32
N ALA A 44 -15.50 -4.60 -2.39
CA ALA A 44 -14.62 -4.80 -3.54
C ALA A 44 -14.07 -3.49 -4.13
N PRO A 45 -14.88 -2.44 -4.35
CA PRO A 45 -14.34 -1.17 -4.86
C PRO A 45 -13.31 -0.54 -3.93
N LEU A 46 -13.53 -0.61 -2.62
CA LEU A 46 -12.59 -0.07 -1.63
C LEU A 46 -11.29 -0.86 -1.61
N LEU A 47 -11.38 -2.19 -1.71
CA LEU A 47 -10.20 -3.04 -1.75
C LEU A 47 -9.39 -2.81 -3.02
N SER A 48 -10.07 -2.56 -4.16
CA SER A 48 -9.39 -2.22 -5.40
C SER A 48 -8.62 -0.91 -5.28
N GLN A 49 -9.24 0.12 -4.70
CA GLN A 49 -8.59 1.40 -4.48
C GLN A 49 -7.41 1.28 -3.51
N TRP A 50 -7.59 0.50 -2.46
CA TRP A 50 -6.53 0.20 -1.50
C TRP A 50 -5.29 -0.36 -2.22
N GLY A 51 -5.50 -1.38 -3.04
CA GLY A 51 -4.42 -2.02 -3.77
C GLY A 51 -3.76 -1.08 -4.77
N LEU A 52 -4.54 -0.28 -5.49
CA LEU A 52 -4.01 0.68 -6.46
C LEU A 52 -3.15 1.75 -5.79
N LEU A 53 -3.62 2.30 -4.68
CA LEU A 53 -2.89 3.34 -3.95
C LEU A 53 -1.58 2.80 -3.37
N LEU A 54 -1.61 1.60 -2.77
CA LEU A 54 -0.40 0.98 -2.25
C LEU A 54 0.61 0.69 -3.36
N ARG A 55 0.14 0.21 -4.49
CA ARG A 55 1.00 -0.08 -5.63
C ARG A 55 1.64 1.20 -6.17
N SER A 56 0.84 2.27 -6.25
CA SER A 56 1.33 3.57 -6.69
C SER A 56 2.45 4.08 -5.77
N LEU A 57 2.26 3.98 -4.46
CA LEU A 57 3.28 4.40 -3.50
C LEU A 57 4.53 3.55 -3.60
N ARG A 58 4.38 2.24 -3.77
CA ARG A 58 5.54 1.35 -3.90
C ARG A 58 6.37 1.64 -5.14
N LYS A 59 5.75 2.12 -6.22
CA LYS A 59 6.48 2.53 -7.41
C LYS A 59 7.39 3.72 -7.16
N GLU A 60 7.01 4.58 -6.22
CA GLU A 60 7.78 5.77 -5.88
C GLU A 60 8.87 5.49 -4.85
N ALA A 61 8.89 4.28 -4.29
CA ALA A 61 9.90 3.89 -3.32
C ALA A 61 11.29 3.98 -3.94
N PRO A 62 12.30 4.49 -3.19
CA PRO A 62 13.65 4.57 -3.70
C PRO A 62 14.18 3.18 -4.02
N VAL A 63 14.88 3.07 -5.14
CA VAL A 63 15.52 1.81 -5.53
C VAL A 63 16.74 1.61 -4.64
N THR A 64 16.76 0.51 -3.90
CA THR A 64 17.91 0.17 -3.06
C THR A 64 18.99 -0.45 -3.93
N PRO A 65 20.18 0.16 -4.01
CA PRO A 65 21.27 -0.41 -4.80
C PRO A 65 21.61 -1.83 -4.34
N GLY A 66 21.61 -2.75 -5.28
CA GLY A 66 21.92 -4.14 -5.01
C GLY A 66 20.84 -4.95 -4.34
N GLY A 67 19.69 -4.34 -4.08
CA GLY A 67 18.58 -5.07 -3.46
C GLY A 67 17.45 -5.25 -4.44
N ASP A 68 17.21 -6.47 -4.85
CA ASP A 68 15.98 -6.78 -5.59
C ASP A 68 14.86 -6.95 -4.58
N ASP A 69 13.72 -6.33 -4.87
CA ASP A 69 12.51 -6.58 -4.12
C ASP A 69 12.17 -8.08 -4.29
N PRO A 70 12.05 -8.84 -3.18
CA PRO A 70 11.74 -10.27 -3.28
C PRO A 70 10.45 -10.55 -4.07
N LEU A 71 9.47 -9.67 -3.95
CA LEU A 71 8.22 -9.82 -4.69
C LEU A 71 8.43 -9.63 -6.18
N GLU A 72 9.19 -8.62 -6.56
CA GLU A 72 9.49 -8.33 -7.94
C GLU A 72 10.29 -9.46 -8.57
N LYS A 73 11.26 -9.99 -7.81
CA LYS A 73 12.05 -11.14 -8.25
C LYS A 73 11.15 -12.36 -8.47
N ALA A 74 10.23 -12.62 -7.55
CA ALA A 74 9.30 -13.73 -7.67
C ALA A 74 8.41 -13.59 -8.91
N LEU A 75 7.92 -12.37 -9.15
CA LEU A 75 7.10 -12.09 -10.33
C LEU A 75 7.88 -12.29 -11.62
N ARG A 76 9.13 -11.89 -11.61
CA ARG A 76 10.01 -12.04 -12.79
C ARG A 76 10.27 -13.50 -13.10
N GLU A 77 10.52 -14.29 -12.06
CA GLU A 77 10.73 -15.73 -12.20
C GLU A 77 9.46 -16.43 -12.68
N ALA A 78 8.30 -16.00 -12.21
CA ALA A 78 7.03 -16.56 -12.61
C ALA A 78 6.69 -16.26 -14.07
N SER A 79 7.26 -15.19 -14.62
CA SER A 79 6.99 -14.75 -15.99
C SER A 79 7.84 -15.47 -17.03
N GLN A 80 8.81 -16.24 -16.61
CA GLN A 80 9.70 -16.96 -17.52
C GLN A 80 9.18 -18.34 -17.90
#